data_eee6749d7d8904fae2c74f2d144ee2f4
#
_entry.id   eee6749d7d8904fae2c74f2d144ee2f4
#
_cell.length_a   1.000
_cell.length_b   1.000
_cell.length_c   1.000
_cell.angle_alpha   90.00
_cell.angle_beta   90.00
_cell.angle_gamma   90.00
#
_symmetry.space_group_name_H-M   'P 1'
#
loop_
_entity.id
_entity.type
_entity.pdbx_description
1 polymer ?
#
loop_
_entity_poly.entity_id
_entity_poly.type
_entity_poly.pdbx_seq_one_letter_code
_entity_poly.pdbx_strand_id
1 'polypeptide(L)'
;MNRIKHKISRRALLAISGLLAASLVTAGNTETSKSETSRAVTTEVQVGRYQSLRMRPDQTQVDLLSVLITRPFQEPINTVGQAVASLLNGSGYRLLSPKLAESARSHLFAMPLPDAQRHLGPLTLRQALELLGGPAHRLVIEPTYRLVSFELIKATSDAHACSCD
;
A
#
# COMPACT_ATOMS: atom_id res chain seq x y z
N MET A 1 18.66 -24.79 -31.36
CA MET A 1 19.18 -26.10 -30.93
C MET A 1 20.41 -25.87 -30.10
N ASN A 2 20.29 -25.63 -28.80
CA ASN A 2 21.44 -25.57 -27.88
C ASN A 2 21.00 -26.13 -26.52
N ARG A 3 21.44 -27.36 -26.29
CA ARG A 3 21.26 -28.08 -25.01
C ARG A 3 22.37 -27.65 -24.05
N ILE A 4 22.02 -27.06 -22.93
CA ILE A 4 22.95 -26.88 -21.81
C ILE A 4 22.74 -28.04 -20.84
N LYS A 5 23.73 -28.90 -20.76
CA LYS A 5 23.83 -30.06 -19.87
C LYS A 5 24.26 -29.59 -18.48
N HIS A 6 23.41 -29.76 -17.48
CA HIS A 6 23.80 -29.63 -16.08
C HIS A 6 24.51 -30.88 -15.60
N LYS A 7 25.74 -30.69 -15.22
CA LYS A 7 26.63 -31.72 -14.66
C LYS A 7 26.42 -31.76 -13.14
N ILE A 8 25.81 -32.84 -12.66
CA ILE A 8 25.62 -33.12 -11.24
C ILE A 8 26.96 -33.72 -10.73
N SER A 9 27.57 -33.06 -9.78
CA SER A 9 28.72 -33.58 -9.05
C SER A 9 28.26 -34.19 -7.73
N ARG A 10 28.37 -35.51 -7.65
CA ARG A 10 28.25 -36.32 -6.43
C ARG A 10 29.65 -36.45 -5.80
N ARG A 11 29.80 -36.13 -4.55
CA ARG A 11 30.85 -36.57 -3.57
C ARG A 11 30.68 -35.67 -2.33
N ALA A 12 30.66 -36.09 -1.08
CA ALA A 12 30.99 -37.35 -0.43
C ALA A 12 30.37 -37.35 0.96
N LEU A 13 29.96 -38.51 1.41
CA LEU A 13 29.64 -38.85 2.80
C LEU A 13 30.92 -38.68 3.66
N LEU A 14 30.75 -38.11 4.86
CA LEU A 14 31.52 -38.58 6.04
C LEU A 14 30.70 -38.29 7.31
N ALA A 15 30.39 -39.37 7.99
CA ALA A 15 29.87 -39.44 9.32
C ALA A 15 30.94 -39.10 10.35
N ILE A 16 30.59 -38.33 11.38
CA ILE A 16 31.26 -38.40 12.67
C ILE A 16 30.25 -38.27 13.77
N SER A 17 30.22 -39.35 14.53
CA SER A 17 29.54 -39.61 15.79
C SER A 17 30.09 -38.76 16.92
N GLY A 18 29.22 -38.42 17.89
CA GLY A 18 29.67 -38.32 19.30
C GLY A 18 29.55 -36.92 19.92
N LEU A 19 28.71 -36.64 20.81
CA LEU A 19 28.92 -36.63 22.26
C LEU A 19 27.78 -35.90 22.96
N LEU A 20 27.20 -36.59 23.91
CA LEU A 20 26.31 -36.03 24.93
C LEU A 20 27.00 -34.88 25.70
N ALA A 21 26.33 -33.76 25.87
CA ALA A 21 26.53 -32.94 27.06
C ALA A 21 25.22 -32.29 27.46
N ALA A 22 24.85 -32.53 28.69
CA ALA A 22 23.66 -32.12 29.36
C ALA A 22 23.65 -30.63 29.69
N SER A 23 22.44 -30.12 29.87
CA SER A 23 22.02 -29.07 30.80
C SER A 23 22.47 -27.62 30.51
N LEU A 24 21.49 -26.80 30.37
CA LEU A 24 21.15 -25.76 31.36
C LEU A 24 19.84 -25.10 30.93
N VAL A 25 18.82 -25.34 31.73
CA VAL A 25 17.54 -24.60 31.67
C VAL A 25 17.88 -23.18 32.06
N THR A 26 17.95 -22.30 31.11
CA THR A 26 17.88 -20.86 31.35
C THR A 26 16.44 -20.45 31.08
N ALA A 27 15.72 -20.15 32.17
CA ALA A 27 14.43 -19.49 32.12
C ALA A 27 14.64 -18.11 31.46
N GLY A 28 14.53 -18.05 30.15
CA GLY A 28 14.46 -16.80 29.41
C GLY A 28 13.07 -16.23 29.54
N ASN A 29 12.97 -15.06 30.15
CA ASN A 29 11.77 -14.24 30.18
C ASN A 29 11.20 -14.12 28.78
N THR A 30 10.06 -14.74 28.57
CA THR A 30 9.21 -14.45 27.42
C THR A 30 8.64 -13.05 27.66
N GLU A 31 9.30 -12.03 27.17
CA GLU A 31 8.67 -10.74 27.01
C GLU A 31 7.51 -10.96 26.04
N THR A 32 6.34 -11.06 26.64
CA THR A 32 5.06 -11.01 25.93
C THR A 32 5.03 -9.65 25.24
N SER A 33 5.41 -9.63 23.98
CA SER A 33 5.14 -8.52 23.08
C SER A 33 3.63 -8.31 23.13
N LYS A 34 3.22 -7.34 23.92
CA LYS A 34 1.86 -6.87 24.04
C LYS A 34 1.54 -6.18 22.71
N SER A 35 1.14 -6.99 21.76
CA SER A 35 0.47 -6.53 20.55
C SER A 35 -0.72 -5.70 21.03
N GLU A 36 -0.61 -4.39 20.91
CA GLU A 36 -1.74 -3.50 21.05
C GLU A 36 -2.73 -3.83 19.93
N THR A 37 -3.52 -4.84 20.20
CA THR A 37 -4.72 -5.14 19.43
C THR A 37 -5.60 -3.91 19.55
N SER A 38 -5.58 -3.10 18.52
CA SER A 38 -6.59 -2.08 18.28
C SER A 38 -7.95 -2.72 18.60
N ARG A 39 -8.56 -2.30 19.68
CA ARG A 39 -9.89 -2.78 20.10
C ARG A 39 -10.87 -2.35 19.01
N ALA A 40 -11.06 -3.20 18.04
CA ALA A 40 -12.20 -3.09 17.14
C ALA A 40 -13.45 -3.14 18.03
N VAL A 41 -14.21 -2.06 18.08
CA VAL A 41 -15.49 -2.00 18.76
C VAL A 41 -16.39 -3.04 18.08
N THR A 42 -16.46 -4.22 18.68
CA THR A 42 -17.34 -5.28 18.19
C THR A 42 -18.72 -5.00 18.78
N THR A 43 -19.59 -4.41 18.01
CA THR A 43 -20.98 -4.23 18.39
C THR A 43 -21.72 -5.55 18.13
N GLU A 44 -22.16 -6.19 19.19
CA GLU A 44 -22.99 -7.38 19.11
C GLU A 44 -24.46 -6.95 19.16
N VAL A 45 -25.21 -7.34 18.13
CA VAL A 45 -26.64 -7.03 18.02
C VAL A 45 -27.41 -8.33 18.13
N GLN A 46 -28.38 -8.38 19.06
CA GLN A 46 -29.26 -9.52 19.20
C GLN A 46 -30.32 -9.48 18.07
N VAL A 47 -30.27 -10.46 17.18
CA VAL A 47 -31.17 -10.60 16.03
C VAL A 47 -32.30 -11.60 16.27
N GLY A 48 -32.26 -12.31 17.41
CA GLY A 48 -33.26 -13.29 17.79
C GLY A 48 -33.15 -13.67 19.25
N ARG A 49 -34.10 -14.50 19.75
CA ARG A 49 -34.13 -14.92 21.17
C ARG A 49 -32.84 -15.56 21.66
N TYR A 50 -32.14 -16.26 20.76
CA TYR A 50 -30.92 -17.01 21.06
C TYR A 50 -29.82 -16.78 20.02
N GLN A 51 -29.92 -15.72 19.23
CA GLN A 51 -28.95 -15.40 18.19
C GLN A 51 -28.45 -13.97 18.36
N SER A 52 -27.15 -13.82 18.52
CA SER A 52 -26.46 -12.55 18.43
C SER A 52 -25.58 -12.53 17.18
N LEU A 53 -25.55 -11.39 16.49
CA LEU A 53 -24.70 -11.13 15.35
C LEU A 53 -23.65 -10.11 15.74
N ARG A 54 -22.38 -10.48 15.57
CA ARG A 54 -21.26 -9.56 15.76
C ARG A 54 -21.10 -8.73 14.48
N MET A 55 -21.41 -7.46 14.57
CA MET A 55 -21.13 -6.53 13.49
C MET A 55 -19.68 -6.06 13.59
N ARG A 56 -18.85 -6.59 12.70
CA ARG A 56 -17.50 -6.10 12.52
C ARG A 56 -17.47 -5.39 11.16
N PRO A 57 -17.18 -4.08 11.13
CA PRO A 57 -17.04 -3.40 9.86
C PRO A 57 -15.89 -4.04 9.05
N ASP A 58 -16.11 -4.24 7.77
CA ASP A 58 -15.07 -4.69 6.85
C ASP A 58 -14.03 -3.58 6.63
N GLN A 59 -12.81 -3.97 6.24
CA GLN A 59 -11.72 -3.04 6.00
C GLN A 59 -12.12 -1.93 5.01
N THR A 60 -12.87 -2.28 3.98
CA THR A 60 -13.36 -1.33 2.98
C THR A 60 -14.41 -0.35 3.52
N GLN A 61 -15.12 -0.72 4.58
CA GLN A 61 -16.06 0.17 5.27
C GLN A 61 -15.33 1.15 6.20
N VAL A 62 -14.21 0.73 6.77
CA VAL A 62 -13.37 1.57 7.63
C VAL A 62 -12.52 2.53 6.80
N ASP A 63 -11.89 2.03 5.74
CA ASP A 63 -11.07 2.82 4.80
C ASP A 63 -11.58 2.63 3.37
N LEU A 64 -12.30 3.62 2.87
CA LEU A 64 -12.85 3.62 1.51
C LEU A 64 -11.77 3.60 0.42
N LEU A 65 -10.53 3.97 0.74
CA LEU A 65 -9.40 3.90 -0.20
C LEU A 65 -8.81 2.49 -0.30
N SER A 66 -9.19 1.57 0.57
CA SER A 66 -8.80 0.16 0.52
C SER A 66 -9.67 -0.68 -0.43
N VAL A 67 -10.70 -0.10 -1.03
CA VAL A 67 -11.55 -0.78 -2.01
C VAL A 67 -10.73 -1.19 -3.23
N LEU A 68 -10.83 -2.46 -3.62
CA LEU A 68 -10.21 -2.96 -4.84
C LEU A 68 -10.99 -2.48 -6.06
N ILE A 69 -10.27 -1.93 -7.01
CA ILE A 69 -10.83 -1.44 -8.27
C ILE A 69 -10.12 -2.07 -9.45
N THR A 70 -10.86 -2.22 -10.53
CA THR A 70 -10.35 -2.50 -11.88
C THR A 70 -11.00 -1.48 -12.80
N ARG A 71 -10.21 -0.60 -13.39
CA ARG A 71 -10.75 0.52 -14.16
C ARG A 71 -9.99 0.70 -15.47
N PRO A 72 -10.63 0.48 -16.61
CA PRO A 72 -10.13 0.97 -17.91
C PRO A 72 -10.48 2.46 -18.07
N PHE A 73 -9.54 3.25 -18.53
CA PHE A 73 -9.76 4.64 -18.94
C PHE A 73 -9.89 4.71 -20.47
N GLN A 74 -11.10 4.94 -20.92
CA GLN A 74 -11.40 5.16 -22.32
C GLN A 74 -11.56 6.66 -22.61
N GLU A 75 -11.55 7.04 -23.87
CA GLU A 75 -11.87 8.42 -24.23
C GLU A 75 -13.25 8.85 -23.69
N PRO A 76 -13.40 10.07 -23.21
CA PRO A 76 -12.53 11.25 -23.38
C PRO A 76 -11.45 11.44 -22.30
N ILE A 77 -11.08 10.41 -21.52
CA ILE A 77 -10.08 10.54 -20.44
C ILE A 77 -8.67 10.49 -21.04
N ASN A 78 -8.06 11.66 -21.20
CA ASN A 78 -6.75 11.81 -21.83
C ASN A 78 -5.70 12.43 -20.91
N THR A 79 -6.08 12.94 -19.73
CA THR A 79 -5.15 13.54 -18.78
C THR A 79 -5.19 12.83 -17.42
N VAL A 80 -4.09 12.95 -16.68
CA VAL A 80 -3.99 12.42 -15.32
C VAL A 80 -5.08 13.01 -14.42
N GLY A 81 -5.37 14.31 -14.53
CA GLY A 81 -6.41 14.95 -13.74
C GLY A 81 -7.80 14.39 -14.00
N GLN A 82 -8.13 14.08 -15.27
CA GLN A 82 -9.40 13.44 -15.63
C GLN A 82 -9.48 12.01 -15.08
N ALA A 83 -8.38 11.25 -15.13
CA ALA A 83 -8.31 9.90 -14.59
C ALA A 83 -8.52 9.92 -13.06
N VAL A 84 -7.83 10.80 -12.34
CA VAL A 84 -8.00 10.98 -10.89
C VAL A 84 -9.45 11.36 -10.55
N ALA A 85 -10.03 12.32 -11.25
CA ALA A 85 -11.43 12.72 -11.05
C ALA A 85 -12.41 11.56 -11.28
N SER A 86 -12.17 10.74 -12.32
CA SER A 86 -12.96 9.55 -12.61
C SER A 86 -12.86 8.49 -11.50
N LEU A 87 -11.68 8.28 -10.91
CA LEU A 87 -11.47 7.35 -9.80
C LEU A 87 -12.17 7.81 -8.52
N LEU A 88 -12.11 9.11 -8.24
CA LEU A 88 -12.73 9.68 -7.04
C LEU A 88 -14.25 9.77 -7.14
N ASN A 89 -14.80 9.73 -8.35
CA ASN A 89 -16.24 9.74 -8.55
C ASN A 89 -16.90 8.49 -7.93
N GLY A 90 -17.77 8.70 -6.97
CA GLY A 90 -18.42 7.60 -6.23
C GLY A 90 -17.61 6.98 -5.11
N SER A 91 -16.35 7.37 -4.90
CA SER A 91 -15.49 6.85 -3.83
C SER A 91 -15.78 7.45 -2.44
N GLY A 92 -16.57 8.52 -2.39
CA GLY A 92 -16.80 9.31 -1.17
C GLY A 92 -15.69 10.32 -0.87
N TYR A 93 -14.59 10.32 -1.61
CA TYR A 93 -13.51 11.31 -1.51
C TYR A 93 -13.65 12.37 -2.60
N ARG A 94 -13.14 13.55 -2.31
CA ARG A 94 -13.11 14.69 -3.24
C ARG A 94 -11.71 15.24 -3.38
N LEU A 95 -11.43 15.78 -4.54
CA LEU A 95 -10.17 16.46 -4.78
C LEU A 95 -10.14 17.82 -4.06
N LEU A 96 -9.03 18.13 -3.41
CA LEU A 96 -8.83 19.44 -2.78
C LEU A 96 -8.99 20.55 -3.85
N SER A 97 -9.63 21.67 -3.46
CA SER A 97 -9.85 22.80 -4.37
C SER A 97 -8.53 23.33 -4.97
N PRO A 98 -8.51 23.72 -6.25
CA PRO A 98 -7.32 24.30 -6.89
C PRO A 98 -6.77 25.52 -6.18
N LYS A 99 -7.62 26.30 -5.54
CA LYS A 99 -7.22 27.52 -4.81
C LYS A 99 -6.35 27.25 -3.58
N LEU A 100 -6.45 26.04 -3.02
CA LEU A 100 -5.71 25.62 -1.82
C LEU A 100 -4.57 24.65 -2.15
N ALA A 101 -4.38 24.33 -3.42
CA ALA A 101 -3.39 23.36 -3.86
C ALA A 101 -2.13 24.04 -4.39
N GLU A 102 -1.02 23.31 -4.26
CA GLU A 102 0.24 23.74 -4.85
C GLU A 102 0.18 23.80 -6.39
N SER A 103 0.96 24.70 -6.98
CA SER A 103 1.08 24.83 -8.44
C SER A 103 1.58 23.55 -9.12
N ALA A 104 2.42 22.76 -8.43
CA ALA A 104 2.93 21.49 -8.90
C ALA A 104 1.81 20.48 -9.23
N ARG A 105 0.71 20.49 -8.48
CA ARG A 105 -0.45 19.65 -8.76
C ARG A 105 -1.13 20.01 -10.08
N SER A 106 -1.20 21.30 -10.40
CA SER A 106 -1.80 21.74 -11.66
C SER A 106 -1.03 21.21 -12.86
N HIS A 107 0.29 21.17 -12.76
CA HIS A 107 1.17 20.58 -13.76
C HIS A 107 0.91 19.07 -13.92
N LEU A 108 0.88 18.33 -12.80
CA LEU A 108 0.57 16.89 -12.81
C LEU A 108 -0.76 16.59 -13.52
N PHE A 109 -1.80 17.35 -13.23
CA PHE A 109 -3.14 17.10 -13.76
C PHE A 109 -3.28 17.46 -15.24
N ALA A 110 -2.42 18.35 -15.75
CA ALA A 110 -2.35 18.68 -17.16
C ALA A 110 -1.55 17.65 -17.99
N MET A 111 -0.78 16.77 -17.33
CA MET A 111 0.02 15.76 -18.03
C MET A 111 -0.89 14.77 -18.76
N PRO A 112 -0.48 14.32 -19.97
CA PRO A 112 -1.20 13.26 -20.67
C PRO A 112 -1.16 11.96 -19.88
N LEU A 113 -2.25 11.19 -19.94
CA LEU A 113 -2.33 9.88 -19.30
C LEU A 113 -1.48 8.88 -20.07
N PRO A 114 -0.45 8.25 -19.46
CA PRO A 114 0.36 7.25 -20.13
C PRO A 114 -0.46 6.02 -20.51
N ASP A 115 -0.15 5.40 -21.65
CA ASP A 115 -0.88 4.22 -22.14
C ASP A 115 -0.79 3.04 -21.16
N ALA A 116 0.33 2.90 -20.47
CA ALA A 116 0.52 1.88 -19.41
C ALA A 116 -0.47 2.05 -18.23
N GLN A 117 -0.99 3.26 -18.02
CA GLN A 117 -1.92 3.57 -16.92
C GLN A 117 -3.38 3.61 -17.41
N ARG A 118 -3.65 3.34 -18.68
CA ARG A 118 -5.03 3.31 -19.21
C ARG A 118 -5.83 2.12 -18.71
N HIS A 119 -5.16 1.05 -18.29
CA HIS A 119 -5.78 -0.14 -17.73
C HIS A 119 -5.25 -0.40 -16.33
N LEU A 120 -5.95 0.10 -15.32
CA LEU A 120 -5.62 -0.19 -13.95
C LEU A 120 -6.16 -1.58 -13.59
N GLY A 121 -5.24 -2.49 -13.25
CA GLY A 121 -5.53 -3.85 -12.81
C GLY A 121 -6.14 -3.91 -11.41
N PRO A 122 -6.37 -5.09 -10.84
CA PRO A 122 -6.93 -5.19 -9.50
C PRO A 122 -5.94 -4.62 -8.47
N LEU A 123 -6.21 -3.39 -8.03
CA LEU A 123 -5.42 -2.68 -7.02
C LEU A 123 -6.35 -1.82 -6.17
N THR A 124 -5.88 -1.38 -5.01
CA THR A 124 -6.69 -0.52 -4.16
C THR A 124 -6.80 0.88 -4.77
N LEU A 125 -7.90 1.57 -4.44
CA LEU A 125 -8.08 2.95 -4.88
C LEU A 125 -6.90 3.85 -4.48
N ARG A 126 -6.33 3.63 -3.28
CA ARG A 126 -5.11 4.30 -2.82
C ARG A 126 -3.94 4.08 -3.78
N GLN A 127 -3.64 2.81 -4.10
CA GLN A 127 -2.56 2.45 -5.01
C GLN A 127 -2.78 3.02 -6.42
N ALA A 128 -4.04 3.04 -6.89
CA ALA A 128 -4.38 3.64 -8.17
C ALA A 128 -4.07 5.14 -8.21
N LEU A 129 -4.41 5.86 -7.16
CA LEU A 129 -4.12 7.29 -7.04
C LEU A 129 -2.62 7.55 -6.95
N GLU A 130 -1.88 6.75 -6.16
CA GLU A 130 -0.42 6.84 -6.05
C GLU A 130 0.27 6.57 -7.38
N LEU A 131 -0.20 5.57 -8.13
CA LEU A 131 0.31 5.25 -9.46
C LEU A 131 0.12 6.40 -10.45
N LEU A 132 -1.05 7.05 -10.42
CA LEU A 132 -1.33 8.22 -11.27
C LEU A 132 -0.52 9.45 -10.88
N GLY A 133 -0.24 9.62 -9.57
CA GLY A 133 0.63 10.69 -9.08
C GLY A 133 2.10 10.52 -9.48
N GLY A 134 2.52 9.27 -9.70
CA GLY A 134 3.89 8.93 -10.02
C GLY A 134 4.88 9.15 -8.86
N PRO A 135 6.17 8.86 -9.08
CA PRO A 135 7.18 8.87 -8.02
C PRO A 135 7.54 10.26 -7.52
N ALA A 136 7.23 11.30 -8.31
CA ALA A 136 7.54 12.69 -7.94
C ALA A 136 6.52 13.31 -6.98
N HIS A 137 5.36 12.68 -6.80
CA HIS A 137 4.27 13.23 -6.00
C HIS A 137 3.86 12.28 -4.89
N ARG A 138 3.56 12.85 -3.75
CA ARG A 138 3.00 12.13 -2.60
C ARG A 138 1.49 12.35 -2.53
N LEU A 139 0.74 11.27 -2.34
CA LEU A 139 -0.69 11.32 -2.06
C LEU A 139 -0.91 11.81 -0.62
N VAL A 140 -1.66 12.89 -0.46
CA VAL A 140 -2.06 13.43 0.84
C VAL A 140 -3.57 13.21 1.00
N ILE A 141 -3.94 12.60 2.11
CA ILE A 141 -5.32 12.23 2.42
C ILE A 141 -5.75 12.91 3.72
N GLU A 142 -6.86 13.61 3.67
CA GLU A 142 -7.53 14.17 4.83
C GLU A 142 -8.83 13.39 5.11
N PRO A 143 -8.82 12.46 6.07
CA PRO A 143 -9.94 11.55 6.30
C PRO A 143 -11.18 12.27 6.84
N THR A 144 -11.00 13.31 7.66
CA THR A 144 -12.09 14.03 8.31
C THR A 144 -13.02 14.69 7.31
N TYR A 145 -12.46 15.35 6.31
CA TYR A 145 -13.20 16.03 5.24
C TYR A 145 -13.29 15.21 3.95
N ARG A 146 -12.69 14.01 3.94
CA ARG A 146 -12.61 13.13 2.77
C ARG A 146 -12.03 13.83 1.56
N LEU A 147 -10.90 14.51 1.77
CA LEU A 147 -10.17 15.22 0.74
C LEU A 147 -8.90 14.48 0.36
N VAL A 148 -8.58 14.58 -0.92
CA VAL A 148 -7.35 14.04 -1.49
C VAL A 148 -6.60 15.15 -2.21
N SER A 149 -5.29 15.19 -2.03
CA SER A 149 -4.38 16.09 -2.75
C SER A 149 -3.09 15.38 -3.14
N PHE A 150 -2.33 16.01 -4.00
CA PHE A 150 -0.99 15.57 -4.39
C PHE A 150 0.00 16.68 -4.09
N GLU A 151 1.10 16.35 -3.44
CA GLU A 151 2.19 17.25 -3.13
C GLU A 151 3.48 16.78 -3.79
N LEU A 152 4.26 17.70 -4.31
CA LEU A 152 5.57 17.39 -4.86
C LEU A 152 6.51 16.92 -3.74
N ILE A 153 7.18 15.81 -3.95
CA ILE A 153 8.22 15.32 -3.04
C ILE A 153 9.43 16.25 -3.27
N LYS A 154 9.69 17.16 -2.32
CA LYS A 154 10.94 17.93 -2.33
C LYS A 154 12.07 16.95 -2.05
N ALA A 155 12.99 16.80 -2.99
CA ALA A 155 14.24 16.10 -2.72
C ALA A 155 14.95 16.87 -1.60
N THR A 156 15.04 16.26 -0.43
CA THR A 156 15.88 16.77 0.65
C THR A 156 17.31 16.65 0.13
N SER A 157 17.94 17.76 -0.16
CA SER A 157 19.35 17.84 -0.56
C SER A 157 20.25 17.64 0.67
N ASP A 158 20.04 16.55 1.40
CA ASP A 158 21.01 16.07 2.38
C ASP A 158 21.99 15.12 1.67
N ALA A 159 22.58 15.63 0.59
CA ALA A 159 23.85 15.11 0.14
C ALA A 159 24.87 15.49 1.22
N HIS A 160 25.14 14.57 2.14
CA HIS A 160 26.36 14.61 2.93
C HIS A 160 27.51 14.88 1.97
N ALA A 161 28.02 16.11 2.03
CA ALA A 161 29.32 16.42 1.50
C ALA A 161 30.29 15.55 2.29
N CYS A 162 30.68 14.43 1.68
CA CYS A 162 31.81 13.64 2.14
C CYS A 162 33.05 14.53 1.92
N SER A 163 33.43 15.26 2.97
CA SER A 163 34.71 15.94 3.04
C SER A 163 35.77 14.83 3.15
N CYS A 164 36.43 14.55 2.05
CA CYS A 164 37.68 13.80 2.05
C CYS A 164 38.80 14.83 2.30
N ASP A 165 39.33 14.84 3.53
CA ASP A 165 40.68 15.29 3.84
C ASP A 165 41.64 14.14 3.75
#